data_f16f48afaedcfb2099265c1a622c1b1d
#
_entry.id   f16f48afaedcfb2099265c1a622c1b1d
#
_cell.length_a   1.000
_cell.length_b   1.000
_cell.length_c   1.000
_cell.angle_alpha   90.00
_cell.angle_beta   90.00
_cell.angle_gamma   90.00
#
_symmetry.space_group_name_H-M   'P 1'
#
loop_
_entity.id
_entity.type
_entity.pdbx_description
1 polymer ?
#
loop_
_entity_poly.entity_id
_entity_poly.type
_entity_poly.pdbx_seq_one_letter_code
_entity_poly.pdbx_strand_id
1 'polypeptide(L)'
;LGGGNFVKHCSSYLRADPRQPGDNYVSVLPLPWIMEQVYAVGQSLISRQIVNFVEGQETLMADLREIGPTFVLLAPRVWEGILADVKARMMDSTPLKQKLFDYAFKISEKAQAEGKRSKFAELLLMNALKDRLGFTNLKSAATGGAAMGPDTFRFFQTIGVPLRQLYGQTELCGAYTVHDEGDVDYDSVGVAFDTAEVKVINTDKEGVGEVIARTVGMFTGYLDNQKAYDEDVKDGWMHTGDAGYFKPSGHLVIIDRIKDLAKTSNGVQYSPQYIENKLKFSSFIGEAVILGKDMPYLSAIICIRFSIVSKWAEQQGLGFTNYTSLSAVPEVYAKLTEEVEKVNATLPDAQKINKFILLYKELDADDGELTRTRKVRRTVIADKYGDIIESIYDNKERVDIDTVITFQDGGSSRIQTTLAVATVIENDGSAVSSKSSKTERKVS
;
A
#
# COMPACT_ATOMS: atom_id res chain seq x y z
N LEU A 1 10.99 10.95 -23.33
CA LEU A 1 9.62 11.36 -23.70
C LEU A 1 9.66 12.43 -24.79
N GLY A 2 8.80 12.29 -25.80
CA GLY A 2 8.64 13.32 -26.84
C GLY A 2 7.65 14.40 -26.39
N GLY A 3 7.97 15.71 -26.63
CA GLY A 3 7.09 16.81 -26.19
C GLY A 3 5.67 16.72 -26.74
N GLY A 4 5.50 16.29 -28.00
CA GLY A 4 4.17 16.10 -28.59
C GLY A 4 3.37 14.96 -27.91
N ASN A 5 4.02 13.88 -27.52
CA ASN A 5 3.39 12.76 -26.79
C ASN A 5 3.00 13.18 -25.38
N PHE A 6 3.85 13.98 -24.72
CA PHE A 6 3.55 14.55 -23.42
C PHE A 6 2.28 15.41 -23.42
N VAL A 7 2.16 16.34 -24.37
CA VAL A 7 0.96 17.20 -24.51
C VAL A 7 -0.29 16.39 -24.80
N LYS A 8 -0.21 15.40 -25.71
CA LYS A 8 -1.34 14.51 -26.03
C LYS A 8 -1.78 13.72 -24.79
N HIS A 9 -0.82 13.21 -24.01
CA HIS A 9 -1.11 12.48 -22.79
C HIS A 9 -1.79 13.38 -21.74
N CYS A 10 -1.25 14.59 -21.48
CA CYS A 10 -1.87 15.54 -20.57
C CYS A 10 -3.29 15.90 -20.99
N SER A 11 -3.53 16.07 -22.29
CA SER A 11 -4.89 16.32 -22.83
C SER A 11 -5.83 15.13 -22.64
N SER A 12 -5.34 13.90 -22.78
CA SER A 12 -6.09 12.67 -22.50
C SER A 12 -6.45 12.58 -21.03
N TYR A 13 -5.49 12.80 -20.16
CA TYR A 13 -5.75 12.76 -18.72
C TYR A 13 -6.76 13.83 -18.28
N LEU A 14 -6.71 15.03 -18.85
CA LEU A 14 -7.70 16.09 -18.59
C LEU A 14 -9.12 15.75 -19.06
N ARG A 15 -9.30 14.76 -19.95
CA ARG A 15 -10.65 14.23 -20.27
C ARG A 15 -11.14 13.26 -19.20
N ALA A 16 -10.25 12.43 -18.65
CA ALA A 16 -10.58 11.50 -17.57
C ALA A 16 -10.79 12.20 -16.20
N ASP A 17 -10.08 13.32 -15.99
CA ASP A 17 -10.15 14.09 -14.73
C ASP A 17 -10.06 15.60 -15.05
N PRO A 18 -11.19 16.26 -15.42
CA PRO A 18 -11.21 17.63 -15.93
C PRO A 18 -10.75 18.67 -14.91
N ARG A 19 -10.04 19.70 -15.41
CA ARG A 19 -9.63 20.89 -14.67
C ARG A 19 -10.23 22.12 -15.32
N GLN A 20 -10.51 23.12 -14.49
CA GLN A 20 -11.01 24.41 -14.92
C GLN A 20 -9.94 25.52 -14.72
N PRO A 21 -9.97 26.59 -15.52
CA PRO A 21 -9.15 27.76 -15.24
C PRO A 21 -9.38 28.27 -13.82
N GLY A 22 -8.30 28.50 -13.08
CA GLY A 22 -8.36 28.93 -11.67
C GLY A 22 -8.50 27.81 -10.65
N ASP A 23 -8.56 26.54 -11.06
CA ASP A 23 -8.40 25.44 -10.13
C ASP A 23 -7.01 25.47 -9.48
N ASN A 24 -6.94 25.13 -8.20
CA ASN A 24 -5.72 25.14 -7.42
C ASN A 24 -5.15 23.73 -7.29
N TYR A 25 -3.96 23.51 -7.81
CA TYR A 25 -3.15 22.33 -7.57
C TYR A 25 -2.07 22.64 -6.54
N VAL A 26 -1.85 21.76 -5.58
CA VAL A 26 -0.71 21.83 -4.66
C VAL A 26 0.34 20.81 -5.07
N SER A 27 1.49 21.34 -5.49
CA SER A 27 2.68 20.58 -5.89
C SER A 27 3.41 20.07 -4.65
N VAL A 28 3.44 18.76 -4.48
CA VAL A 28 4.04 18.07 -3.32
C VAL A 28 5.12 17.11 -3.74
N LEU A 29 4.98 16.51 -4.94
CA LEU A 29 5.91 15.51 -5.42
C LEU A 29 7.19 16.16 -5.96
N PRO A 30 8.33 15.44 -5.94
CA PRO A 30 9.56 15.93 -6.57
C PRO A 30 9.36 16.17 -8.08
N LEU A 31 9.78 17.34 -8.58
CA LEU A 31 9.62 17.72 -9.99
C LEU A 31 10.21 16.72 -11.00
N PRO A 32 11.29 15.95 -10.72
CA PRO A 32 11.76 14.90 -11.63
C PRO A 32 10.78 13.74 -11.82
N TRP A 33 9.78 13.59 -10.98
CA TRP A 33 8.78 12.54 -11.13
C TRP A 33 7.80 12.89 -12.24
N ILE A 34 7.55 11.90 -13.12
CA ILE A 34 6.70 12.13 -14.30
C ILE A 34 5.31 12.66 -13.94
N MET A 35 4.74 12.18 -12.85
CA MET A 35 3.40 12.61 -12.44
C MET A 35 3.40 14.09 -12.03
N GLU A 36 4.46 14.59 -11.40
CA GLU A 36 4.57 16.01 -11.08
C GLU A 36 4.72 16.86 -12.34
N GLN A 37 5.50 16.40 -13.32
CA GLN A 37 5.59 17.09 -14.61
C GLN A 37 4.24 17.13 -15.34
N VAL A 38 3.48 16.02 -15.28
CA VAL A 38 2.13 15.98 -15.88
C VAL A 38 1.21 16.99 -15.20
N TYR A 39 1.17 17.03 -13.88
CA TYR A 39 0.23 17.90 -13.16
C TYR A 39 0.68 19.36 -13.06
N ALA A 40 1.89 19.60 -12.58
CA ALA A 40 2.38 20.94 -12.31
C ALA A 40 2.78 21.68 -13.60
N VAL A 41 3.23 20.97 -14.65
CA VAL A 41 3.66 21.60 -15.90
C VAL A 41 2.64 21.37 -17.01
N GLY A 42 2.40 20.12 -17.40
CA GLY A 42 1.59 19.79 -18.58
C GLY A 42 0.13 20.24 -18.44
N GLN A 43 -0.52 19.81 -17.37
CA GLN A 43 -1.93 20.14 -17.14
C GLN A 43 -2.13 21.64 -16.84
N SER A 44 -1.21 22.27 -16.10
CA SER A 44 -1.31 23.69 -15.77
C SER A 44 -1.26 24.57 -17.01
N LEU A 45 -0.40 24.26 -17.98
CA LEU A 45 -0.31 24.96 -19.25
C LEU A 45 -1.56 24.79 -20.11
N ILE A 46 -2.17 23.61 -20.10
CA ILE A 46 -3.34 23.32 -20.92
C ILE A 46 -4.63 23.88 -20.28
N SER A 47 -4.84 23.61 -18.98
CA SER A 47 -6.08 23.96 -18.27
C SER A 47 -6.06 25.35 -17.63
N ARG A 48 -4.90 25.99 -17.53
CA ARG A 48 -4.69 27.25 -16.80
C ARG A 48 -5.02 27.13 -15.31
N GLN A 49 -4.77 25.97 -14.71
CA GLN A 49 -4.83 25.80 -13.25
C GLN A 49 -3.67 26.55 -12.57
N ILE A 50 -3.89 26.96 -11.33
CA ILE A 50 -2.89 27.63 -10.51
C ILE A 50 -2.08 26.54 -9.79
N VAL A 51 -0.76 26.62 -9.89
CA VAL A 51 0.15 25.69 -9.19
C VAL A 51 0.69 26.42 -7.96
N ASN A 52 0.47 25.82 -6.79
CA ASN A 52 0.98 26.29 -5.51
C ASN A 52 2.04 25.29 -5.03
N PHE A 53 3.12 25.78 -4.47
CA PHE A 53 4.20 24.96 -3.93
C PHE A 53 4.15 24.96 -2.41
N VAL A 54 4.35 23.78 -1.81
CA VAL A 54 4.51 23.69 -0.35
C VAL A 54 5.85 24.27 0.08
N GLU A 55 5.91 24.87 1.28
CA GLU A 55 7.16 25.38 1.83
C GLU A 55 8.11 24.25 2.21
N GLY A 56 7.59 23.16 2.79
CA GLY A 56 8.33 21.98 3.18
C GLY A 56 7.40 20.80 3.47
N GLN A 57 7.98 19.64 3.69
CA GLN A 57 7.18 18.45 4.04
C GLN A 57 6.52 18.58 5.42
N GLU A 58 7.18 19.24 6.35
CA GLU A 58 6.69 19.52 7.70
C GLU A 58 5.53 20.52 7.73
N THR A 59 5.46 21.42 6.74
CA THR A 59 4.39 22.42 6.63
C THR A 59 3.20 21.93 5.79
N LEU A 60 3.30 20.80 5.10
CA LEU A 60 2.32 20.31 4.13
C LEU A 60 0.86 20.46 4.59
N MET A 61 0.55 20.05 5.81
CA MET A 61 -0.85 20.11 6.31
C MET A 61 -1.28 21.54 6.64
N ALA A 62 -0.36 22.44 6.93
CA ALA A 62 -0.64 23.86 7.09
C ALA A 62 -0.90 24.52 5.73
N ASP A 63 -0.02 24.25 4.77
CA ASP A 63 -0.10 24.77 3.40
C ASP A 63 -1.39 24.31 2.70
N LEU A 64 -1.77 23.02 2.83
CA LEU A 64 -3.02 22.50 2.30
C LEU A 64 -4.25 23.23 2.88
N ARG A 65 -4.24 23.55 4.17
CA ARG A 65 -5.34 24.30 4.80
C ARG A 65 -5.39 25.76 4.36
N GLU A 66 -4.25 26.40 4.19
CA GLU A 66 -4.16 27.79 3.78
C GLU A 66 -4.56 27.97 2.32
N ILE A 67 -4.05 27.10 1.44
CA ILE A 67 -4.32 27.15 -0.01
C ILE A 67 -5.75 26.68 -0.32
N GLY A 68 -6.25 25.66 0.37
CA GLY A 68 -7.56 25.06 0.09
C GLY A 68 -7.65 24.50 -1.35
N PRO A 69 -6.82 23.51 -1.73
CA PRO A 69 -6.70 23.04 -3.10
C PRO A 69 -8.01 22.48 -3.65
N THR A 70 -8.20 22.59 -4.95
CA THR A 70 -9.26 21.90 -5.70
C THR A 70 -8.80 20.52 -6.19
N PHE A 71 -7.48 20.34 -6.27
CA PHE A 71 -6.85 19.09 -6.65
C PHE A 71 -5.55 18.83 -5.90
N VAL A 72 -5.34 17.55 -5.52
CA VAL A 72 -4.08 17.07 -4.94
C VAL A 72 -3.70 15.70 -5.49
N LEU A 73 -2.41 15.47 -5.68
CA LEU A 73 -1.83 14.14 -5.87
C LEU A 73 -0.87 13.88 -4.72
N LEU A 74 -1.22 12.96 -3.84
CA LEU A 74 -0.37 12.59 -2.71
C LEU A 74 -0.01 11.11 -2.79
N ALA A 75 1.21 10.78 -2.39
CA ALA A 75 1.62 9.39 -2.28
C ALA A 75 0.76 8.63 -1.26
N PRO A 76 0.54 7.31 -1.41
CA PRO A 76 -0.28 6.50 -0.51
C PRO A 76 0.03 6.70 0.97
N ARG A 77 1.31 6.83 1.30
CA ARG A 77 1.80 7.03 2.67
C ARG A 77 1.37 8.35 3.30
N VAL A 78 1.25 9.40 2.49
CA VAL A 78 0.77 10.69 2.99
C VAL A 78 -0.70 10.55 3.41
N TRP A 79 -1.52 9.89 2.58
CA TRP A 79 -2.91 9.57 2.91
C TRP A 79 -3.03 8.72 4.17
N GLU A 80 -2.22 7.66 4.27
CA GLU A 80 -2.17 6.78 5.45
C GLU A 80 -1.71 7.51 6.71
N GLY A 81 -0.71 8.40 6.58
CA GLY A 81 -0.25 9.27 7.66
C GLY A 81 -1.34 10.20 8.16
N ILE A 82 -2.06 10.88 7.25
CA ILE A 82 -3.20 11.74 7.60
C ILE A 82 -4.28 10.94 8.33
N LEU A 83 -4.63 9.74 7.85
CA LEU A 83 -5.59 8.88 8.52
C LEU A 83 -5.13 8.47 9.93
N ALA A 84 -3.85 8.10 10.07
CA ALA A 84 -3.27 7.73 11.36
C ALA A 84 -3.33 8.90 12.36
N ASP A 85 -3.01 10.11 11.91
CA ASP A 85 -3.09 11.33 12.74
C ASP A 85 -4.53 11.65 13.16
N VAL A 86 -5.50 11.50 12.26
CA VAL A 86 -6.92 11.68 12.61
C VAL A 86 -7.34 10.66 13.66
N LYS A 87 -7.02 9.38 13.46
CA LYS A 87 -7.33 8.32 14.43
C LYS A 87 -6.68 8.58 15.79
N ALA A 88 -5.40 8.94 15.81
CA ALA A 88 -4.67 9.24 17.03
C ALA A 88 -5.32 10.41 17.82
N ARG A 89 -5.66 11.52 17.13
CA ARG A 89 -6.34 12.66 17.76
C ARG A 89 -7.74 12.30 18.23
N MET A 90 -8.45 11.41 17.54
CA MET A 90 -9.74 10.93 18.00
C MET A 90 -9.62 10.09 19.26
N MET A 91 -8.60 9.21 19.37
CA MET A 91 -8.33 8.43 20.59
C MET A 91 -8.00 9.33 21.80
N ASP A 92 -7.33 10.47 21.58
CA ASP A 92 -7.02 11.46 22.61
C ASP A 92 -8.24 12.37 22.97
N SER A 93 -9.34 12.24 22.26
CA SER A 93 -10.50 13.10 22.49
C SER A 93 -11.42 12.56 23.60
N THR A 94 -12.37 13.39 24.05
CA THR A 94 -13.33 12.95 25.07
C THR A 94 -14.23 11.81 24.55
N PRO A 95 -14.70 10.90 25.41
CA PRO A 95 -15.60 9.80 25.01
C PRO A 95 -16.85 10.26 24.25
N LEU A 96 -17.37 11.45 24.55
CA LEU A 96 -18.50 12.04 23.83
C LEU A 96 -18.13 12.37 22.37
N LYS A 97 -16.95 12.97 22.16
CA LYS A 97 -16.47 13.28 20.80
C LYS A 97 -16.19 12.01 19.99
N GLN A 98 -15.64 10.98 20.63
CA GLN A 98 -15.42 9.67 19.98
C GLN A 98 -16.76 9.06 19.53
N LYS A 99 -17.75 8.99 20.41
CA LYS A 99 -19.09 8.48 20.07
C LYS A 99 -19.77 9.28 18.97
N LEU A 100 -19.61 10.61 18.98
CA LEU A 100 -20.17 11.48 17.95
C LEU A 100 -19.50 11.23 16.59
N PHE A 101 -18.18 11.06 16.60
CA PHE A 101 -17.40 10.73 15.40
C PHE A 101 -17.84 9.38 14.82
N ASP A 102 -17.88 8.32 15.64
CA ASP A 102 -18.28 6.98 15.21
C ASP A 102 -19.70 6.97 14.65
N TYR A 103 -20.61 7.72 15.29
CA TYR A 103 -21.99 7.83 14.84
C TYR A 103 -22.10 8.55 13.48
N ALA A 104 -21.44 9.71 13.34
CA ALA A 104 -21.43 10.46 12.09
C ALA A 104 -20.76 9.66 10.97
N PHE A 105 -19.65 8.96 11.27
CA PHE A 105 -18.92 8.13 10.32
C PHE A 105 -19.79 6.97 9.80
N LYS A 106 -20.45 6.23 10.70
CA LYS A 106 -21.36 5.13 10.31
C LYS A 106 -22.53 5.60 9.44
N ILE A 107 -23.11 6.76 9.74
CA ILE A 107 -24.18 7.33 8.90
C ILE A 107 -23.64 7.69 7.51
N SER A 108 -22.46 8.31 7.46
CA SER A 108 -21.84 8.68 6.19
C SER A 108 -21.47 7.47 5.37
N GLU A 109 -20.88 6.45 5.99
CA GLU A 109 -20.51 5.17 5.36
C GLU A 109 -21.74 4.45 4.78
N LYS A 110 -22.84 4.39 5.53
CA LYS A 110 -24.10 3.81 5.05
C LYS A 110 -24.67 4.57 3.85
N ALA A 111 -24.66 5.89 3.91
CA ALA A 111 -25.13 6.71 2.79
C ALA A 111 -24.27 6.52 1.54
N GLN A 112 -22.96 6.44 1.71
CA GLN A 112 -22.01 6.20 0.62
C GLN A 112 -22.23 4.81 -0.02
N ALA A 113 -22.46 3.76 0.76
CA ALA A 113 -22.79 2.43 0.24
C ALA A 113 -24.07 2.43 -0.64
N GLU A 114 -24.96 3.40 -0.44
CA GLU A 114 -26.16 3.65 -1.27
C GLU A 114 -25.90 4.64 -2.44
N GLY A 115 -24.65 5.03 -2.69
CA GLY A 115 -24.31 6.05 -3.69
C GLY A 115 -24.79 7.47 -3.34
N LYS A 116 -25.04 7.74 -2.05
CA LYS A 116 -25.56 9.00 -1.56
C LYS A 116 -24.59 9.68 -0.59
N ARG A 117 -24.86 10.95 -0.26
CA ARG A 117 -24.20 11.68 0.83
C ARG A 117 -25.19 12.02 1.93
N SER A 118 -24.77 11.86 3.18
CA SER A 118 -25.58 12.24 4.34
C SER A 118 -25.35 13.70 4.69
N LYS A 119 -26.27 14.59 4.32
CA LYS A 119 -26.22 16.02 4.69
C LYS A 119 -26.12 16.23 6.20
N PHE A 120 -26.71 15.33 6.97
CA PHE A 120 -26.66 15.40 8.43
C PHE A 120 -25.22 15.11 8.94
N ALA A 121 -24.58 14.04 8.48
CA ALA A 121 -23.21 13.73 8.86
C ALA A 121 -22.22 14.80 8.35
N GLU A 122 -22.44 15.33 7.14
CA GLU A 122 -21.66 16.44 6.60
C GLU A 122 -21.72 17.69 7.49
N LEU A 123 -22.91 18.10 7.88
CA LEU A 123 -23.09 19.27 8.76
C LEU A 123 -22.55 19.04 10.16
N LEU A 124 -22.74 17.81 10.69
CA LEU A 124 -22.38 17.49 12.06
C LEU A 124 -20.86 17.44 12.28
N LEU A 125 -20.11 16.84 11.34
CA LEU A 125 -18.69 16.58 11.55
C LEU A 125 -17.85 16.56 10.27
N MET A 126 -18.33 15.99 9.16
CA MET A 126 -17.48 15.70 8.02
C MET A 126 -16.91 16.96 7.36
N ASN A 127 -17.71 18.03 7.27
CA ASN A 127 -17.24 19.31 6.73
C ASN A 127 -16.17 19.95 7.62
N ALA A 128 -16.35 19.90 8.95
CA ALA A 128 -15.33 20.40 9.88
C ALA A 128 -14.03 19.59 9.82
N LEU A 129 -14.13 18.28 9.60
CA LEU A 129 -12.95 17.43 9.42
C LEU A 129 -12.24 17.74 8.11
N LYS A 130 -12.96 17.85 6.98
CA LYS A 130 -12.39 18.26 5.69
C LYS A 130 -11.72 19.62 5.76
N ASP A 131 -12.34 20.58 6.43
CA ASP A 131 -11.78 21.91 6.64
C ASP A 131 -10.45 21.85 7.39
N ARG A 132 -10.41 21.09 8.48
CA ARG A 132 -9.18 20.86 9.24
C ARG A 132 -8.06 20.18 8.46
N LEU A 133 -8.40 19.40 7.44
CA LEU A 133 -7.45 18.74 6.56
C LEU A 133 -7.08 19.60 5.33
N GLY A 134 -7.74 20.72 5.10
CA GLY A 134 -7.56 21.55 3.90
C GLY A 134 -8.26 20.97 2.67
N PHE A 135 -9.24 20.08 2.84
CA PHE A 135 -9.87 19.30 1.77
C PHE A 135 -11.29 19.76 1.40
N THR A 136 -11.72 20.90 1.91
CA THR A 136 -13.08 21.42 1.70
C THR A 136 -13.38 21.67 0.23
N ASN A 137 -12.41 22.17 -0.53
CA ASN A 137 -12.58 22.59 -1.93
C ASN A 137 -12.21 21.51 -2.95
N LEU A 138 -11.77 20.30 -2.49
CA LEU A 138 -11.33 19.24 -3.39
C LEU A 138 -12.46 18.80 -4.33
N LYS A 139 -12.21 18.95 -5.63
CA LYS A 139 -12.99 18.40 -6.74
C LYS A 139 -12.49 17.02 -7.13
N SER A 140 -11.17 16.80 -6.98
CA SER A 140 -10.53 15.52 -7.23
C SER A 140 -9.29 15.38 -6.37
N ALA A 141 -9.04 14.18 -5.90
CA ALA A 141 -7.84 13.80 -5.20
C ALA A 141 -7.33 12.46 -5.75
N ALA A 142 -6.04 12.34 -5.90
CA ALA A 142 -5.44 11.14 -6.47
C ALA A 142 -4.32 10.57 -5.61
N THR A 143 -4.10 9.27 -5.78
CA THR A 143 -2.96 8.54 -5.25
C THR A 143 -2.45 7.54 -6.29
N GLY A 144 -1.17 7.20 -6.23
CA GLY A 144 -0.56 6.22 -7.15
C GLY A 144 0.88 5.94 -6.83
N GLY A 145 1.51 5.11 -7.65
CA GLY A 145 2.91 4.67 -7.48
C GLY A 145 3.09 3.50 -6.51
N ALA A 146 2.09 3.19 -5.68
CA ALA A 146 1.98 1.99 -4.87
C ALA A 146 0.49 1.72 -4.56
N ALA A 147 0.17 0.50 -4.16
CA ALA A 147 -1.17 0.17 -3.67
C ALA A 147 -1.43 0.92 -2.34
N MET A 148 -2.65 1.38 -2.16
CA MET A 148 -3.15 1.97 -0.93
C MET A 148 -4.29 1.12 -0.36
N GLY A 149 -4.35 1.02 0.97
CA GLY A 149 -5.32 0.17 1.64
C GLY A 149 -6.78 0.56 1.45
N PRO A 150 -7.69 -0.42 1.31
CA PRO A 150 -9.12 -0.17 1.16
C PRO A 150 -9.70 0.64 2.32
N ASP A 151 -9.20 0.46 3.54
CA ASP A 151 -9.65 1.22 4.70
C ASP A 151 -9.29 2.71 4.61
N THR A 152 -8.13 3.02 4.04
CA THR A 152 -7.73 4.41 3.78
C THR A 152 -8.64 5.03 2.72
N PHE A 153 -8.91 4.32 1.62
CA PHE A 153 -9.88 4.76 0.61
C PHE A 153 -11.25 4.98 1.23
N ARG A 154 -11.77 3.97 1.95
CA ARG A 154 -13.07 4.02 2.60
C ARG A 154 -13.18 5.22 3.52
N PHE A 155 -12.15 5.48 4.33
CA PHE A 155 -12.14 6.63 5.23
C PHE A 155 -12.31 7.95 4.47
N PHE A 156 -11.45 8.22 3.48
CA PHE A 156 -11.49 9.48 2.74
C PHE A 156 -12.77 9.64 1.92
N GLN A 157 -13.21 8.58 1.27
CA GLN A 157 -14.48 8.57 0.55
C GLN A 157 -15.67 8.83 1.51
N THR A 158 -15.68 8.20 2.70
CA THR A 158 -16.73 8.36 3.71
C THR A 158 -16.80 9.80 4.23
N ILE A 159 -15.68 10.48 4.41
CA ILE A 159 -15.66 11.90 4.79
C ILE A 159 -15.93 12.85 3.63
N GLY A 160 -16.13 12.32 2.42
CA GLY A 160 -16.49 13.08 1.22
C GLY A 160 -15.30 13.67 0.46
N VAL A 161 -14.11 13.11 0.61
CA VAL A 161 -12.93 13.39 -0.25
C VAL A 161 -13.00 12.49 -1.48
N PRO A 162 -13.03 13.04 -2.71
CA PRO A 162 -13.14 12.26 -3.95
C PRO A 162 -11.79 11.62 -4.34
N LEU A 163 -11.30 10.73 -3.47
CA LEU A 163 -9.99 10.08 -3.63
C LEU A 163 -10.09 8.93 -4.62
N ARG A 164 -9.17 8.92 -5.60
CA ARG A 164 -9.08 7.95 -6.67
C ARG A 164 -7.66 7.39 -6.78
N GLN A 165 -7.53 6.12 -7.13
CA GLN A 165 -6.24 5.53 -7.44
C GLN A 165 -5.96 5.62 -8.93
N LEU A 166 -4.69 5.81 -9.25
CA LEU A 166 -4.18 5.79 -10.62
C LEU A 166 -3.00 4.82 -10.71
N TYR A 167 -2.76 4.31 -11.92
CA TYR A 167 -1.61 3.47 -12.19
C TYR A 167 -0.98 3.88 -13.53
N GLY A 168 0.34 3.77 -13.56
CA GLY A 168 1.15 4.04 -14.73
C GLY A 168 2.63 4.01 -14.44
N GLN A 169 3.41 4.33 -15.46
CA GLN A 169 4.87 4.35 -15.40
C GLN A 169 5.43 5.44 -16.30
N THR A 170 6.68 5.82 -16.08
CA THR A 170 7.34 6.94 -16.78
C THR A 170 7.37 6.73 -18.30
N GLU A 171 7.56 5.51 -18.75
CA GLU A 171 7.64 5.12 -20.16
C GLU A 171 6.34 5.35 -20.93
N LEU A 172 5.22 5.37 -20.22
CA LEU A 172 3.88 5.67 -20.76
C LEU A 172 3.40 7.08 -20.40
N CYS A 173 4.33 7.96 -19.97
CA CYS A 173 4.09 9.33 -19.56
C CYS A 173 3.27 9.48 -18.27
N GLY A 174 3.41 8.53 -17.34
CA GLY A 174 2.72 8.54 -16.06
C GLY A 174 1.46 7.68 -16.07
N ALA A 175 0.38 8.17 -15.47
CA ALA A 175 -0.85 7.40 -15.30
C ALA A 175 -1.59 7.23 -16.63
N TYR A 176 -2.04 6.02 -16.88
CA TYR A 176 -2.90 5.68 -18.02
C TYR A 176 -4.16 4.90 -17.62
N THR A 177 -4.31 4.62 -16.32
CA THR A 177 -5.57 4.18 -15.70
C THR A 177 -5.89 5.05 -14.50
N VAL A 178 -7.16 5.22 -14.20
CA VAL A 178 -7.67 5.93 -13.02
C VAL A 178 -9.09 5.43 -12.71
N HIS A 179 -9.52 5.53 -11.46
CA HIS A 179 -10.94 5.33 -11.14
C HIS A 179 -11.79 6.42 -11.77
N ASP A 180 -12.95 6.06 -12.29
CA ASP A 180 -13.97 7.03 -12.69
C ASP A 180 -14.63 7.67 -11.46
N GLU A 181 -15.21 8.86 -11.64
CA GLU A 181 -15.96 9.52 -10.59
C GLU A 181 -17.19 8.68 -10.20
N GLY A 182 -17.29 8.33 -8.92
CA GLY A 182 -18.39 7.50 -8.40
C GLY A 182 -18.22 5.99 -8.63
N ASP A 183 -17.18 5.54 -9.35
CA ASP A 183 -16.84 4.14 -9.56
C ASP A 183 -15.44 3.84 -9.01
N VAL A 184 -15.35 3.73 -7.69
CA VAL A 184 -14.09 3.49 -6.97
C VAL A 184 -14.08 2.09 -6.36
N ASP A 185 -13.27 1.23 -6.96
CA ASP A 185 -13.01 -0.12 -6.43
C ASP A 185 -11.66 -0.11 -5.68
N TYR A 186 -11.69 -0.25 -4.38
CA TYR A 186 -10.55 -0.06 -3.48
C TYR A 186 -9.37 -1.01 -3.71
N ASP A 187 -9.60 -2.15 -4.37
CA ASP A 187 -8.56 -3.12 -4.71
C ASP A 187 -8.02 -2.95 -6.14
N SER A 188 -8.50 -1.95 -6.89
CA SER A 188 -8.15 -1.74 -8.30
C SER A 188 -7.41 -0.42 -8.53
N VAL A 189 -6.88 -0.28 -9.73
CA VAL A 189 -6.29 0.97 -10.22
C VAL A 189 -7.17 1.66 -11.27
N GLY A 190 -8.47 1.29 -11.29
CA GLY A 190 -9.47 1.87 -12.19
C GLY A 190 -9.44 1.31 -13.60
N VAL A 191 -9.90 2.13 -14.54
CA VAL A 191 -10.04 1.79 -15.97
C VAL A 191 -9.04 2.57 -16.81
N ALA A 192 -8.75 2.07 -18.01
CA ALA A 192 -7.83 2.72 -18.93
C ALA A 192 -8.41 4.01 -19.49
N PHE A 193 -7.54 5.01 -19.75
CA PHE A 193 -7.94 6.22 -20.49
C PHE A 193 -8.43 5.88 -21.90
N ASP A 194 -9.23 6.75 -22.48
CA ASP A 194 -9.75 6.62 -23.85
C ASP A 194 -8.66 6.48 -24.94
N THR A 195 -7.44 6.92 -24.65
CA THR A 195 -6.27 6.86 -25.54
C THR A 195 -5.26 5.79 -25.12
N ALA A 196 -5.61 4.97 -24.16
CA ALA A 196 -4.77 3.88 -23.66
C ALA A 196 -5.40 2.53 -24.00
N GLU A 197 -4.58 1.62 -24.48
CA GLU A 197 -4.95 0.22 -24.62
C GLU A 197 -4.13 -0.59 -23.61
N VAL A 198 -4.83 -1.40 -22.82
CA VAL A 198 -4.22 -2.25 -21.78
C VAL A 198 -4.66 -3.68 -21.99
N LYS A 199 -3.73 -4.61 -21.87
CA LYS A 199 -4.00 -6.05 -21.97
C LYS A 199 -3.26 -6.80 -20.87
N VAL A 200 -3.78 -7.96 -20.52
CA VAL A 200 -3.09 -8.94 -19.68
C VAL A 200 -2.78 -10.15 -20.55
N ILE A 201 -1.52 -10.54 -20.62
CA ILE A 201 -1.03 -11.64 -21.46
C ILE A 201 -0.38 -12.73 -20.62
N ASN A 202 -0.20 -13.92 -21.20
CA ASN A 202 0.42 -15.08 -20.53
C ASN A 202 -0.27 -15.40 -19.20
N THR A 203 -1.59 -15.39 -19.20
CA THR A 203 -2.42 -15.56 -18.00
C THR A 203 -2.38 -16.99 -17.46
N ASP A 204 -2.38 -17.11 -16.14
CA ASP A 204 -2.62 -18.36 -15.41
C ASP A 204 -4.13 -18.73 -15.38
N LYS A 205 -4.47 -19.73 -14.56
CA LYS A 205 -5.87 -20.21 -14.43
C LYS A 205 -6.79 -19.20 -13.75
N GLU A 206 -6.26 -18.32 -12.95
CA GLU A 206 -6.94 -17.23 -12.26
C GLU A 206 -7.04 -15.95 -13.12
N GLY A 207 -6.46 -15.98 -14.34
CA GLY A 207 -6.45 -14.84 -15.26
C GLY A 207 -5.37 -13.80 -14.94
N VAL A 208 -4.45 -14.11 -14.03
CA VAL A 208 -3.30 -13.27 -13.68
C VAL A 208 -2.20 -13.45 -14.70
N GLY A 209 -1.69 -12.36 -15.24
CA GLY A 209 -0.61 -12.39 -16.23
C GLY A 209 0.14 -11.06 -16.29
N GLU A 210 1.00 -10.91 -17.30
CA GLU A 210 1.73 -9.67 -17.54
C GLU A 210 0.80 -8.58 -18.09
N VAL A 211 0.84 -7.43 -17.45
CA VAL A 211 0.17 -6.23 -17.98
C VAL A 211 1.04 -5.61 -19.06
N ILE A 212 0.47 -5.44 -20.26
CA ILE A 212 1.08 -4.67 -21.34
C ILE A 212 0.18 -3.49 -21.72
N ALA A 213 0.80 -2.38 -22.10
CA ALA A 213 0.03 -1.18 -22.44
C ALA A 213 0.65 -0.42 -23.62
N ARG A 214 -0.18 0.34 -24.33
CA ARG A 214 0.25 1.36 -25.26
C ARG A 214 -0.63 2.59 -25.15
N THR A 215 -0.03 3.77 -25.25
CA THR A 215 -0.72 5.05 -25.07
C THR A 215 -0.19 6.08 -26.06
N VAL A 216 -0.93 7.17 -26.22
CA VAL A 216 -0.46 8.35 -26.98
C VAL A 216 0.75 9.04 -26.33
N GLY A 217 0.97 8.76 -25.02
CA GLY A 217 2.09 9.28 -24.24
C GLY A 217 3.35 8.42 -24.27
N MET A 218 3.31 7.27 -24.93
CA MET A 218 4.41 6.31 -24.92
C MET A 218 5.74 6.97 -25.31
N PHE A 219 6.81 6.62 -24.60
CA PHE A 219 8.16 7.14 -24.83
C PHE A 219 8.74 6.67 -26.18
N THR A 220 9.79 7.32 -26.64
CA THR A 220 10.45 7.00 -27.92
C THR A 220 11.72 6.20 -27.74
N GLY A 221 12.15 5.96 -26.51
CA GLY A 221 13.34 5.19 -26.17
C GLY A 221 14.02 5.66 -24.90
N TYR A 222 14.97 4.86 -24.43
CA TYR A 222 15.92 5.23 -23.38
C TYR A 222 17.13 5.92 -24.01
N LEU A 223 17.64 6.97 -23.35
CA LEU A 223 18.81 7.68 -23.81
C LEU A 223 20.03 6.72 -23.85
N ASP A 224 20.65 6.63 -25.02
CA ASP A 224 21.83 5.78 -25.28
C ASP A 224 21.69 4.29 -24.90
N ASN A 225 20.44 3.80 -24.82
CA ASN A 225 20.17 2.40 -24.45
C ASN A 225 19.03 1.79 -25.28
N GLN A 226 19.31 1.60 -26.59
CA GLN A 226 18.36 0.98 -27.51
C GLN A 226 18.00 -0.45 -27.08
N LYS A 227 18.98 -1.20 -26.54
CA LYS A 227 18.78 -2.58 -26.12
C LYS A 227 17.66 -2.69 -25.06
N ALA A 228 17.65 -1.83 -24.04
CA ALA A 228 16.60 -1.83 -23.04
C ALA A 228 15.23 -1.47 -23.65
N TYR A 229 15.20 -0.55 -24.61
CA TYR A 229 13.96 -0.24 -25.32
C TYR A 229 13.41 -1.45 -26.08
N ASP A 230 14.27 -2.17 -26.81
CA ASP A 230 13.87 -3.36 -27.57
C ASP A 230 13.45 -4.54 -26.67
N GLU A 231 13.98 -4.60 -25.45
CA GLU A 231 13.58 -5.58 -24.44
C GLU A 231 12.17 -5.26 -23.87
N ASP A 232 11.89 -3.98 -23.60
CA ASP A 232 10.67 -3.54 -22.94
C ASP A 232 9.52 -3.26 -23.92
N VAL A 233 9.81 -2.94 -25.20
CA VAL A 233 8.79 -2.62 -26.21
C VAL A 233 8.81 -3.65 -27.33
N LYS A 234 7.71 -4.39 -27.47
CA LYS A 234 7.51 -5.41 -28.50
C LYS A 234 6.24 -5.16 -29.27
N ASP A 235 6.32 -5.15 -30.58
CA ASP A 235 5.16 -4.92 -31.48
C ASP A 235 4.34 -3.67 -31.14
N GLY A 236 5.02 -2.61 -30.64
CA GLY A 236 4.39 -1.35 -30.24
C GLY A 236 3.68 -1.40 -28.88
N TRP A 237 3.88 -2.46 -28.10
CA TRP A 237 3.38 -2.59 -26.75
C TRP A 237 4.52 -2.50 -25.75
N MET A 238 4.32 -1.69 -24.71
CA MET A 238 5.18 -1.66 -23.54
C MET A 238 4.88 -2.85 -22.65
N HIS A 239 5.86 -3.68 -22.40
CA HIS A 239 5.85 -4.74 -21.39
C HIS A 239 6.14 -4.09 -20.04
N THR A 240 5.14 -3.98 -19.19
CA THR A 240 5.28 -3.20 -17.95
C THR A 240 6.11 -3.91 -16.89
N GLY A 241 6.23 -5.24 -17.01
CA GLY A 241 6.82 -6.10 -16.00
C GLY A 241 5.96 -6.21 -14.73
N ASP A 242 4.72 -5.70 -14.75
CA ASP A 242 3.77 -5.82 -13.65
C ASP A 242 2.80 -6.99 -13.93
N ALA A 243 2.49 -7.76 -12.88
CA ALA A 243 1.46 -8.79 -12.90
C ALA A 243 0.10 -8.19 -12.49
N GLY A 244 -0.95 -8.57 -13.19
CA GLY A 244 -2.29 -8.09 -12.89
C GLY A 244 -3.37 -8.89 -13.59
N TYR A 245 -4.63 -8.48 -13.37
CA TYR A 245 -5.80 -9.06 -14.02
C TYR A 245 -6.92 -8.03 -14.12
N PHE A 246 -7.88 -8.28 -15.01
CA PHE A 246 -9.10 -7.48 -15.09
C PHE A 246 -10.23 -8.11 -14.27
N LYS A 247 -10.90 -7.30 -13.46
CA LYS A 247 -12.18 -7.67 -12.85
C LYS A 247 -13.29 -7.71 -13.91
N PRO A 248 -14.41 -8.39 -13.66
CA PRO A 248 -15.58 -8.37 -14.55
C PRO A 248 -16.15 -6.95 -14.81
N SER A 249 -15.91 -6.02 -13.89
CA SER A 249 -16.25 -4.60 -14.03
C SER A 249 -15.39 -3.84 -15.05
N GLY A 250 -14.32 -4.44 -15.56
CA GLY A 250 -13.34 -3.78 -16.42
C GLY A 250 -12.21 -3.07 -15.67
N HIS A 251 -12.25 -3.05 -14.35
CA HIS A 251 -11.17 -2.48 -13.54
C HIS A 251 -9.92 -3.34 -13.59
N LEU A 252 -8.78 -2.70 -13.75
CA LEU A 252 -7.46 -3.35 -13.68
C LEU A 252 -7.04 -3.50 -12.21
N VAL A 253 -6.56 -4.68 -11.85
CA VAL A 253 -5.90 -4.94 -10.56
C VAL A 253 -4.44 -5.23 -10.83
N ILE A 254 -3.56 -4.49 -10.17
CA ILE A 254 -2.10 -4.73 -10.18
C ILE A 254 -1.74 -5.47 -8.89
N ILE A 255 -1.06 -6.59 -9.05
CA ILE A 255 -0.64 -7.45 -7.93
C ILE A 255 0.77 -7.09 -7.48
N ASP A 256 1.75 -7.18 -8.39
CA ASP A 256 3.17 -6.94 -8.10
C ASP A 256 4.01 -6.89 -9.38
N ARG A 257 5.31 -6.66 -9.24
CA ARG A 257 6.28 -6.92 -10.32
C ARG A 257 6.39 -8.41 -10.56
N ILE A 258 6.39 -8.85 -11.83
CA ILE A 258 6.54 -10.27 -12.20
C ILE A 258 7.80 -10.88 -11.60
N LYS A 259 8.91 -10.13 -11.62
CA LYS A 259 10.20 -10.57 -11.07
C LYS A 259 10.22 -10.68 -9.54
N ASP A 260 9.27 -10.02 -8.87
CA ASP A 260 9.17 -9.98 -7.39
C ASP A 260 8.18 -11.03 -6.85
N LEU A 261 7.49 -11.75 -7.77
CA LEU A 261 6.70 -12.92 -7.40
C LEU A 261 7.61 -14.02 -6.85
N ALA A 262 7.23 -14.54 -5.70
CA ALA A 262 7.96 -15.62 -5.04
C ALA A 262 7.19 -16.94 -5.11
N LYS A 263 7.89 -18.05 -4.85
CA LYS A 263 7.29 -19.39 -4.74
C LYS A 263 7.71 -20.03 -3.43
N THR A 264 6.77 -20.71 -2.81
CA THR A 264 7.06 -21.60 -1.68
C THR A 264 7.73 -22.89 -2.16
N SER A 265 8.31 -23.69 -1.27
CA SER A 265 8.86 -25.01 -1.58
C SER A 265 7.82 -25.96 -2.20
N ASN A 266 6.55 -25.77 -1.91
CA ASN A 266 5.40 -26.51 -2.46
C ASN A 266 4.92 -25.98 -3.81
N GLY A 267 5.61 -24.97 -4.38
CA GLY A 267 5.30 -24.39 -5.69
C GLY A 267 4.16 -23.37 -5.70
N VAL A 268 3.63 -22.96 -4.54
CA VAL A 268 2.61 -21.91 -4.44
C VAL A 268 3.25 -20.57 -4.80
N GLN A 269 2.73 -19.95 -5.84
CA GLN A 269 3.17 -18.62 -6.26
C GLN A 269 2.42 -17.55 -5.44
N TYR A 270 3.13 -16.51 -4.99
CA TYR A 270 2.54 -15.42 -4.24
C TYR A 270 3.29 -14.11 -4.48
N SER A 271 2.63 -12.99 -4.24
CA SER A 271 3.25 -11.67 -4.21
C SER A 271 3.52 -11.27 -2.76
N PRO A 272 4.77 -11.19 -2.32
CA PRO A 272 5.07 -10.69 -0.99
C PRO A 272 4.55 -9.28 -0.77
N GLN A 273 4.78 -8.36 -1.72
CA GLN A 273 4.39 -6.96 -1.59
C GLN A 273 2.86 -6.77 -1.50
N TYR A 274 2.10 -7.57 -2.25
CA TYR A 274 0.63 -7.54 -2.19
C TYR A 274 0.11 -7.89 -0.79
N ILE A 275 0.64 -8.97 -0.20
CA ILE A 275 0.24 -9.41 1.15
C ILE A 275 0.73 -8.42 2.21
N GLU A 276 1.96 -7.89 2.08
CA GLU A 276 2.51 -6.85 2.96
C GLU A 276 1.66 -5.58 2.94
N ASN A 277 1.22 -5.16 1.77
CA ASN A 277 0.31 -4.02 1.64
C ASN A 277 -1.01 -4.29 2.34
N LYS A 278 -1.59 -5.49 2.18
CA LYS A 278 -2.82 -5.87 2.90
C LYS A 278 -2.63 -5.81 4.43
N LEU A 279 -1.51 -6.27 4.96
CA LEU A 279 -1.18 -6.15 6.39
C LEU A 279 -1.07 -4.69 6.84
N LYS A 280 -0.39 -3.85 6.06
CA LYS A 280 -0.20 -2.42 6.36
C LYS A 280 -1.49 -1.60 6.31
N PHE A 281 -2.58 -2.17 5.80
CA PHE A 281 -3.90 -1.56 5.87
C PHE A 281 -4.43 -1.52 7.30
N SER A 282 -3.99 -2.41 8.17
CA SER A 282 -4.24 -2.28 9.61
C SER A 282 -3.56 -1.04 10.16
N SER A 283 -4.32 -0.23 10.91
CA SER A 283 -3.76 0.92 11.61
C SER A 283 -2.71 0.53 12.68
N PHE A 284 -2.71 -0.72 13.12
CA PHE A 284 -1.79 -1.25 14.14
C PHE A 284 -0.44 -1.68 13.54
N ILE A 285 -0.37 -1.96 12.23
CA ILE A 285 0.82 -2.44 11.54
C ILE A 285 1.53 -1.28 10.85
N GLY A 286 2.78 -1.02 11.21
CA GLY A 286 3.61 0.02 10.62
C GLY A 286 4.33 -0.45 9.35
N GLU A 287 4.95 -1.63 9.42
CA GLU A 287 5.59 -2.30 8.30
C GLU A 287 5.44 -3.83 8.44
N ALA A 288 5.51 -4.54 7.32
CA ALA A 288 5.46 -5.98 7.29
C ALA A 288 6.40 -6.54 6.21
N VAL A 289 7.00 -7.68 6.48
CA VAL A 289 7.84 -8.43 5.54
C VAL A 289 7.32 -9.85 5.47
N ILE A 290 6.79 -10.24 4.30
CA ILE A 290 6.34 -11.60 4.06
C ILE A 290 7.52 -12.49 3.70
N LEU A 291 7.60 -13.60 4.39
CA LEU A 291 8.56 -14.69 4.24
C LEU A 291 7.83 -15.90 3.65
N GLY A 292 8.54 -16.74 2.90
CA GLY A 292 7.92 -17.94 2.31
C GLY A 292 8.65 -18.44 1.06
N LYS A 293 9.62 -17.67 0.53
CA LYS A 293 10.42 -18.11 -0.62
C LYS A 293 11.18 -19.37 -0.24
N ASP A 294 10.97 -20.43 -1.01
CA ASP A 294 11.55 -21.78 -0.79
C ASP A 294 11.19 -22.41 0.59
N MET A 295 10.23 -21.85 1.32
CA MET A 295 9.74 -22.33 2.61
C MET A 295 8.38 -23.03 2.47
N PRO A 296 7.97 -23.89 3.43
CA PRO A 296 6.76 -24.71 3.30
C PRO A 296 5.44 -23.91 3.38
N TYR A 297 5.45 -22.73 3.98
CA TYR A 297 4.29 -21.86 4.17
C TYR A 297 4.73 -20.40 4.29
N LEU A 298 3.75 -19.49 4.22
CA LEU A 298 4.01 -18.07 4.42
C LEU A 298 4.04 -17.70 5.90
N SER A 299 5.01 -16.88 6.26
CA SER A 299 5.10 -16.24 7.57
C SER A 299 5.43 -14.77 7.43
N ALA A 300 5.43 -14.02 8.55
CA ALA A 300 5.70 -12.59 8.51
C ALA A 300 6.60 -12.10 9.65
N ILE A 301 7.43 -11.11 9.36
CA ILE A 301 7.98 -10.19 10.35
C ILE A 301 7.11 -8.94 10.30
N ILE A 302 6.57 -8.52 11.45
CA ILE A 302 5.65 -7.38 11.55
C ILE A 302 6.26 -6.32 12.49
N CYS A 303 6.27 -5.08 12.05
CA CYS A 303 6.59 -3.92 12.88
C CYS A 303 5.28 -3.23 13.30
N ILE A 304 5.10 -3.00 14.59
CA ILE A 304 3.94 -2.28 15.11
C ILE A 304 3.99 -0.80 14.69
N ARG A 305 2.83 -0.18 14.48
CA ARG A 305 2.72 1.28 14.35
C ARG A 305 2.71 1.90 15.75
N PHE A 306 3.90 2.27 16.24
CA PHE A 306 4.10 2.67 17.63
C PHE A 306 3.13 3.75 18.10
N SER A 307 2.89 4.79 17.28
CA SER A 307 1.99 5.90 17.63
C SER A 307 0.53 5.49 17.88
N ILE A 308 0.09 4.38 17.31
CA ILE A 308 -1.27 3.84 17.51
C ILE A 308 -1.29 2.78 18.60
N VAL A 309 -0.34 1.83 18.54
CA VAL A 309 -0.29 0.71 19.50
C VAL A 309 -0.01 1.20 20.91
N SER A 310 0.86 2.22 21.09
CA SER A 310 1.12 2.81 22.40
C SER A 310 -0.14 3.41 23.02
N LYS A 311 -0.89 4.20 22.26
CA LYS A 311 -2.17 4.80 22.74
C LYS A 311 -3.21 3.73 23.06
N TRP A 312 -3.32 2.70 22.22
CA TRP A 312 -4.22 1.60 22.49
C TRP A 312 -3.79 0.84 23.77
N ALA A 313 -2.51 0.57 23.96
CA ALA A 313 -1.99 -0.09 25.15
C ALA A 313 -2.25 0.72 26.42
N GLU A 314 -2.04 2.05 26.38
CA GLU A 314 -2.36 2.96 27.48
C GLU A 314 -3.85 2.88 27.84
N GLN A 315 -4.75 2.88 26.84
CA GLN A 315 -6.20 2.74 27.07
C GLN A 315 -6.59 1.37 27.67
N GLN A 316 -5.81 0.33 27.40
CA GLN A 316 -5.99 -0.98 28.02
C GLN A 316 -5.29 -1.11 29.38
N GLY A 317 -4.57 -0.07 29.83
CA GLY A 317 -3.81 -0.10 31.10
C GLY A 317 -2.56 -0.98 31.05
N LEU A 318 -2.01 -1.24 29.86
CA LEU A 318 -0.80 -2.08 29.67
C LEU A 318 0.45 -1.26 29.93
N GLY A 319 1.38 -1.83 30.70
CA GLY A 319 2.65 -1.19 31.03
C GLY A 319 3.70 -1.45 29.94
N PHE A 320 4.32 -0.40 29.43
CA PHE A 320 5.47 -0.47 28.53
C PHE A 320 6.37 0.76 28.72
N THR A 321 7.61 0.73 28.25
CA THR A 321 8.56 1.84 28.38
C THR A 321 9.04 2.39 27.02
N ASN A 322 9.09 1.53 26.01
CA ASN A 322 9.58 1.86 24.68
C ASN A 322 8.99 0.90 23.63
N TYR A 323 9.39 1.07 22.38
CA TYR A 323 8.95 0.23 21.27
C TYR A 323 9.22 -1.26 21.54
N THR A 324 10.44 -1.61 21.95
CA THR A 324 10.87 -3.00 22.20
C THR A 324 10.04 -3.69 23.28
N SER A 325 9.78 -3.00 24.40
CA SER A 325 8.94 -3.53 25.46
C SER A 325 7.48 -3.68 25.04
N LEU A 326 6.98 -2.73 24.23
CA LEU A 326 5.59 -2.75 23.74
C LEU A 326 5.39 -3.90 22.73
N SER A 327 6.34 -4.13 21.82
CA SER A 327 6.26 -5.21 20.83
C SER A 327 6.36 -6.62 21.47
N ALA A 328 6.79 -6.73 22.72
CA ALA A 328 6.86 -7.98 23.46
C ALA A 328 5.62 -8.28 24.34
N VAL A 329 4.66 -7.34 24.44
CA VAL A 329 3.46 -7.47 25.26
C VAL A 329 2.51 -8.53 24.66
N PRO A 330 2.06 -9.54 25.42
CA PRO A 330 1.18 -10.61 24.91
C PRO A 330 -0.14 -10.11 24.34
N GLU A 331 -0.74 -9.08 24.93
CA GLU A 331 -1.99 -8.46 24.47
C GLU A 331 -1.81 -7.75 23.11
N VAL A 332 -0.61 -7.21 22.85
CA VAL A 332 -0.26 -6.65 21.56
C VAL A 332 -0.17 -7.77 20.52
N TYR A 333 0.43 -8.91 20.86
CA TYR A 333 0.45 -10.07 19.97
C TYR A 333 -0.98 -10.56 19.67
N ALA A 334 -1.84 -10.67 20.67
CA ALA A 334 -3.25 -11.05 20.47
C ALA A 334 -3.96 -10.08 19.53
N LYS A 335 -3.75 -8.77 19.72
CA LYS A 335 -4.33 -7.74 18.85
C LYS A 335 -3.81 -7.84 17.42
N LEU A 336 -2.53 -8.05 17.22
CA LEU A 336 -1.95 -8.21 15.88
C LEU A 336 -2.38 -9.53 15.22
N THR A 337 -2.60 -10.60 15.99
CA THR A 337 -3.18 -11.85 15.47
C THR A 337 -4.56 -11.60 14.84
N GLU A 338 -5.45 -10.88 15.52
CA GLU A 338 -6.75 -10.49 14.95
C GLU A 338 -6.61 -9.73 13.61
N GLU A 339 -5.60 -8.86 13.50
CA GLU A 339 -5.37 -8.10 12.26
C GLU A 339 -4.83 -9.01 11.13
N VAL A 340 -3.95 -9.96 11.45
CA VAL A 340 -3.45 -10.96 10.49
C VAL A 340 -4.58 -11.90 10.04
N GLU A 341 -5.46 -12.33 10.95
CA GLU A 341 -6.62 -13.16 10.62
C GLU A 341 -7.58 -12.47 9.64
N LYS A 342 -7.82 -11.16 9.82
CA LYS A 342 -8.62 -10.36 8.87
C LYS A 342 -8.01 -10.37 7.47
N VAL A 343 -6.69 -10.25 7.36
CA VAL A 343 -5.99 -10.34 6.07
C VAL A 343 -6.09 -11.75 5.51
N ASN A 344 -5.85 -12.78 6.32
CA ASN A 344 -5.95 -14.18 5.92
C ASN A 344 -7.34 -14.54 5.38
N ALA A 345 -8.42 -13.94 5.90
CA ALA A 345 -9.77 -14.13 5.39
C ALA A 345 -9.97 -13.63 3.93
N THR A 346 -9.07 -12.78 3.43
CA THR A 346 -9.09 -12.24 2.07
C THR A 346 -8.09 -12.92 1.12
N LEU A 347 -7.29 -13.85 1.62
CA LEU A 347 -6.26 -14.55 0.85
C LEU A 347 -6.70 -15.98 0.50
N PRO A 348 -6.23 -16.51 -0.66
CA PRO A 348 -6.34 -17.93 -0.95
C PRO A 348 -5.71 -18.78 0.18
N ASP A 349 -6.26 -19.94 0.47
CA ASP A 349 -5.79 -20.79 1.59
C ASP A 349 -4.29 -21.07 1.54
N ALA A 350 -3.74 -21.32 0.36
CA ALA A 350 -2.32 -21.60 0.17
C ALA A 350 -1.40 -20.37 0.38
N GLN A 351 -1.97 -19.16 0.41
CA GLN A 351 -1.24 -17.90 0.58
C GLN A 351 -1.48 -17.27 1.96
N LYS A 352 -2.16 -17.95 2.86
CA LYS A 352 -2.40 -17.49 4.23
C LYS A 352 -1.10 -17.47 5.03
N ILE A 353 -0.99 -16.49 5.92
CA ILE A 353 0.12 -16.34 6.85
C ILE A 353 -0.10 -17.29 8.02
N ASN A 354 0.81 -18.24 8.21
CA ASN A 354 0.70 -19.25 9.26
C ASN A 354 1.27 -18.77 10.59
N LYS A 355 2.40 -18.05 10.53
CA LYS A 355 3.10 -17.57 11.72
C LYS A 355 3.64 -16.16 11.52
N PHE A 356 3.82 -15.43 12.61
CA PHE A 356 4.50 -14.14 12.57
C PHE A 356 5.28 -13.85 13.85
N ILE A 357 6.20 -12.89 13.75
CA ILE A 357 6.93 -12.30 14.87
C ILE A 357 6.72 -10.79 14.84
N LEU A 358 6.60 -10.17 16.02
CA LEU A 358 6.70 -8.72 16.15
C LEU A 358 8.17 -8.33 16.32
N LEU A 359 8.69 -7.55 15.38
CA LEU A 359 10.09 -7.10 15.45
C LEU A 359 10.27 -6.12 16.62
N TYR A 360 11.42 -6.16 17.25
CA TYR A 360 11.79 -5.35 18.42
C TYR A 360 12.09 -3.88 18.10
N LYS A 361 12.12 -3.50 16.82
CA LYS A 361 12.33 -2.12 16.31
C LYS A 361 11.58 -1.91 15.02
N GLU A 362 11.43 -0.66 14.60
CA GLU A 362 10.97 -0.33 13.25
C GLU A 362 12.07 -0.60 12.21
N LEU A 363 11.67 -0.95 10.98
CA LEU A 363 12.61 -1.02 9.86
C LEU A 363 13.02 0.39 9.43
N ASP A 364 14.33 0.56 9.16
CA ASP A 364 14.88 1.86 8.82
C ASP A 364 15.60 1.84 7.45
N ALA A 365 15.54 2.99 6.76
CA ALA A 365 16.24 3.21 5.51
C ALA A 365 17.76 3.42 5.72
N ASP A 366 18.15 4.04 6.82
CA ASP A 366 19.56 4.30 7.15
C ASP A 366 20.28 3.00 7.55
N ASP A 367 19.56 2.05 8.16
CA ASP A 367 20.02 0.68 8.40
C ASP A 367 20.07 -0.18 7.12
N GLY A 368 19.72 0.38 6.00
CA GLY A 368 19.66 -0.31 4.71
C GLY A 368 18.51 -1.32 4.55
N GLU A 369 17.61 -1.42 5.53
CA GLU A 369 16.48 -2.36 5.53
C GLU A 369 15.37 -1.96 4.57
N LEU A 370 15.23 -0.65 4.36
CA LEU A 370 14.31 -0.05 3.41
C LEU A 370 15.07 0.76 2.37
N THR A 371 14.50 0.93 1.19
CA THR A 371 14.96 1.95 0.23
C THR A 371 14.54 3.35 0.71
N ARG A 372 15.07 4.42 0.09
CA ARG A 372 14.61 5.80 0.34
C ARG A 372 13.10 5.99 0.06
N THR A 373 12.55 5.17 -0.85
CA THR A 373 11.10 5.09 -1.11
C THR A 373 10.40 4.10 -0.18
N ARG A 374 11.10 3.59 0.85
CA ARG A 374 10.65 2.65 1.89
C ARG A 374 10.13 1.30 1.36
N LYS A 375 10.64 0.82 0.24
CA LYS A 375 10.47 -0.57 -0.17
C LYS A 375 11.43 -1.45 0.62
N VAL A 376 10.93 -2.57 1.08
CA VAL A 376 11.71 -3.58 1.83
C VAL A 376 12.85 -4.13 0.97
N ARG A 377 14.06 -4.11 1.50
CA ARG A 377 15.25 -4.71 0.89
C ARG A 377 15.41 -6.15 1.38
N ARG A 378 14.72 -7.08 0.72
CA ARG A 378 14.57 -8.47 1.17
C ARG A 378 15.88 -9.21 1.43
N THR A 379 16.91 -8.96 0.65
CA THR A 379 18.24 -9.55 0.86
C THR A 379 18.83 -9.09 2.19
N VAL A 380 18.75 -7.78 2.49
CA VAL A 380 19.23 -7.23 3.77
C VAL A 380 18.43 -7.78 4.94
N ILE A 381 17.12 -7.93 4.78
CA ILE A 381 16.27 -8.55 5.82
C ILE A 381 16.66 -10.02 6.05
N ALA A 382 16.86 -10.78 4.99
CA ALA A 382 17.28 -12.19 5.10
C ALA A 382 18.65 -12.34 5.78
N ASP A 383 19.60 -11.46 5.45
CA ASP A 383 20.94 -11.49 6.03
C ASP A 383 20.93 -11.05 7.51
N LYS A 384 20.17 -9.98 7.82
CA LYS A 384 20.19 -9.38 9.17
C LYS A 384 19.35 -10.14 10.19
N TYR A 385 18.25 -10.75 9.75
CA TYR A 385 17.26 -11.42 10.58
C TYR A 385 17.19 -12.93 10.32
N GLY A 386 18.24 -13.52 9.75
CA GLY A 386 18.29 -14.95 9.40
C GLY A 386 17.92 -15.86 10.56
N ASP A 387 18.52 -15.68 11.77
CA ASP A 387 18.24 -16.46 12.95
C ASP A 387 16.77 -16.37 13.40
N ILE A 388 16.17 -15.19 13.26
CA ILE A 388 14.74 -14.97 13.56
C ILE A 388 13.89 -15.74 12.54
N ILE A 389 14.23 -15.64 11.25
CA ILE A 389 13.52 -16.32 10.17
C ILE A 389 13.59 -17.83 10.35
N GLU A 390 14.77 -18.40 10.59
CA GLU A 390 14.94 -19.83 10.85
C GLU A 390 14.10 -20.28 12.04
N SER A 391 14.08 -19.51 13.12
CA SER A 391 13.31 -19.83 14.33
C SER A 391 11.81 -19.94 14.09
N ILE A 392 11.24 -19.14 13.15
CA ILE A 392 9.83 -19.23 12.77
C ILE A 392 9.52 -20.61 12.15
N TYR A 393 10.41 -21.09 11.27
CA TYR A 393 10.21 -22.35 10.54
C TYR A 393 10.65 -23.60 11.35
N ASP A 394 11.55 -23.43 12.33
CA ASP A 394 11.97 -24.48 13.26
C ASP A 394 10.95 -24.77 14.37
N ASN A 395 9.75 -24.20 14.31
CA ASN A 395 8.69 -24.35 15.30
C ASN A 395 9.09 -23.92 16.73
N LYS A 396 10.01 -22.98 16.86
CA LYS A 396 10.31 -22.39 18.17
C LYS A 396 9.15 -21.47 18.60
N GLU A 397 8.80 -21.51 19.85
CA GLU A 397 7.77 -20.62 20.42
C GLU A 397 8.33 -19.24 20.74
N ARG A 398 9.64 -19.13 20.95
CA ARG A 398 10.34 -17.89 21.33
C ARG A 398 11.72 -17.83 20.73
N VAL A 399 12.18 -16.60 20.51
CA VAL A 399 13.54 -16.29 20.01
C VAL A 399 14.16 -15.24 20.91
N ASP A 400 15.31 -15.57 21.51
CA ASP A 400 16.07 -14.62 22.31
C ASP A 400 16.93 -13.74 21.40
N ILE A 401 16.84 -12.44 21.57
CA ILE A 401 17.57 -11.41 20.84
C ILE A 401 18.59 -10.76 21.77
N ASP A 402 19.83 -10.77 21.36
CA ASP A 402 20.91 -10.01 21.99
C ASP A 402 21.71 -9.31 20.88
N THR A 403 21.42 -8.07 20.63
CA THR A 403 22.01 -7.30 19.53
C THR A 403 22.33 -5.87 19.94
N VAL A 404 23.20 -5.22 19.17
CA VAL A 404 23.53 -3.80 19.34
C VAL A 404 22.92 -3.02 18.18
N ILE A 405 22.09 -2.03 18.51
CA ILE A 405 21.60 -1.05 17.54
C ILE A 405 22.49 0.19 17.60
N THR A 406 22.89 0.68 16.44
CA THR A 406 23.58 1.96 16.31
C THR A 406 22.60 3.01 15.85
N PHE A 407 22.50 4.15 16.55
CA PHE A 407 21.63 5.28 16.20
C PHE A 407 22.33 6.23 15.23
N GLN A 408 21.54 7.09 14.57
CA GLN A 408 22.04 8.09 13.61
C GLN A 408 23.07 9.07 14.20
N ASP A 409 23.01 9.34 15.49
CA ASP A 409 23.95 10.19 16.22
C ASP A 409 25.29 9.48 16.57
N GLY A 410 25.44 8.22 16.13
CA GLY A 410 26.60 7.37 16.43
C GLY A 410 26.53 6.69 17.82
N GLY A 411 25.48 6.94 18.59
CA GLY A 411 25.21 6.23 19.85
C GLY A 411 24.85 4.77 19.56
N SER A 412 25.17 3.87 20.48
CA SER A 412 24.76 2.47 20.39
C SER A 412 24.03 2.02 21.65
N SER A 413 23.03 1.17 21.51
CA SER A 413 22.32 0.54 22.62
C SER A 413 22.24 -0.97 22.42
N ARG A 414 22.56 -1.73 23.46
CA ARG A 414 22.37 -3.18 23.46
C ARG A 414 20.91 -3.47 23.75
N ILE A 415 20.29 -4.24 22.88
CA ILE A 415 18.92 -4.74 23.06
C ILE A 415 19.00 -6.21 23.46
N GLN A 416 18.40 -6.51 24.59
CA GLN A 416 18.15 -7.89 25.04
C GLN A 416 16.65 -8.04 25.23
N THR A 417 16.03 -8.91 24.43
CA THR A 417 14.59 -9.18 24.50
C THR A 417 14.29 -10.58 23.97
N THR A 418 13.12 -11.09 24.30
CA THR A 418 12.62 -12.37 23.77
C THR A 418 11.39 -12.08 22.92
N LEU A 419 11.42 -12.51 21.67
CA LEU A 419 10.28 -12.39 20.75
C LEU A 419 9.46 -13.67 20.79
N ALA A 420 8.14 -13.57 20.85
CA ALA A 420 7.25 -14.70 20.69
C ALA A 420 7.01 -14.99 19.19
N VAL A 421 6.91 -16.27 18.83
CA VAL A 421 6.44 -16.71 17.51
C VAL A 421 4.93 -16.96 17.61
N ALA A 422 4.12 -16.07 17.07
CA ALA A 422 2.67 -16.25 17.06
C ALA A 422 2.26 -17.22 15.96
N THR A 423 1.44 -18.20 16.28
CA THR A 423 0.81 -19.11 15.33
C THR A 423 -0.62 -18.64 15.05
N VAL A 424 -0.93 -18.38 13.78
CA VAL A 424 -2.27 -17.95 13.31
C VAL A 424 -3.03 -19.16 12.78
N ILE A 425 -2.33 -20.06 12.09
CA ILE A 425 -2.90 -21.30 11.54
C ILE A 425 -2.03 -22.46 12.02
N GLU A 426 -2.63 -23.39 12.75
CA GLU A 426 -1.96 -24.64 13.10
C GLU A 426 -1.84 -25.50 11.84
N ASN A 427 -0.61 -25.89 11.49
CA ASN A 427 -0.39 -26.91 10.48
C ASN A 427 -0.66 -28.26 11.13
N ASP A 428 -1.85 -28.82 10.93
CA ASP A 428 -2.07 -30.23 11.18
C ASP A 428 -1.06 -31.04 10.36
N GLY A 429 -0.12 -31.68 11.03
CA GLY A 429 0.97 -32.45 10.43
C GLY A 429 0.50 -33.71 9.68
N SER A 430 -0.67 -33.68 9.04
CA SER A 430 -1.27 -34.79 8.33
C SER A 430 -1.41 -34.55 6.83
N ALA A 431 -0.30 -34.34 6.14
CA ALA A 431 -0.31 -34.51 4.67
C ALA A 431 1.09 -34.70 4.08
N VAL A 432 1.85 -35.71 4.48
CA VAL A 432 2.77 -36.42 3.56
C VAL A 432 2.96 -37.84 4.12
N SER A 433 1.96 -38.70 4.00
CA SER A 433 2.18 -40.13 3.97
C SER A 433 2.18 -40.56 2.50
N SER A 434 3.34 -40.65 1.94
CA SER A 434 3.57 -41.24 0.64
C SER A 434 3.07 -42.69 0.65
N LYS A 435 2.06 -42.97 -0.16
CA LYS A 435 1.70 -44.33 -0.56
C LYS A 435 2.87 -44.91 -1.38
N SER A 436 3.80 -45.61 -0.73
CA SER A 436 4.64 -46.63 -1.38
C SER A 436 3.80 -47.90 -1.52
N SER A 437 3.17 -48.07 -2.69
CA SER A 437 2.59 -49.37 -3.07
C SER A 437 3.72 -50.35 -3.33
N LYS A 438 3.96 -51.26 -2.40
CA LYS A 438 4.67 -52.54 -2.67
C LYS A 438 3.80 -53.38 -3.59
N THR A 439 4.23 -53.52 -4.81
CA THR A 439 3.74 -54.56 -5.72
C THR A 439 4.42 -55.87 -5.33
N GLU A 440 3.73 -56.71 -4.59
CA GLU A 440 4.15 -58.12 -4.44
C GLU A 440 3.73 -58.90 -5.69
N ARG A 441 4.73 -59.34 -6.45
CA ARG A 441 4.57 -60.38 -7.43
C ARG A 441 4.28 -61.70 -6.70
N LYS A 442 3.15 -62.35 -6.92
CA LYS A 442 2.99 -63.78 -6.72
C LYS A 442 3.17 -64.49 -8.04
N VAL A 443 4.19 -65.35 -8.04
CA VAL A 443 4.39 -66.44 -8.99
C VAL A 443 3.55 -67.64 -8.50
N SER A 444 2.76 -68.16 -9.32
CA SER A 444 2.54 -69.59 -9.66
C SER A 444 1.36 -69.70 -10.63
#